data_3e01295c3c9d0cab10edbc3caa92cad4
#
_entry.id   3e01295c3c9d0cab10edbc3caa92cad4
#
_cell.length_a   1.000
_cell.length_b   1.000
_cell.length_c   1.000
_cell.angle_alpha   90.00
_cell.angle_beta   90.00
_cell.angle_gamma   90.00
#
_symmetry.space_group_name_H-M   'P 1'
#
loop_
_entity.id
_entity.type
_entity.pdbx_description
1 polymer ?
#
loop_
_entity_poly.entity_id
_entity_poly.type
_entity_poly.pdbx_seq_one_letter_code
_entity_poly.pdbx_strand_id
1 'polypeptide(L)'
;MPEHEDAEVTKQTVKHLHTEVKSRVLQLSRNDPALLRKIFNDFDLNGSESLTIDEITNLIAKLRISVERKFIYPFFKIVDANNSGAIEFEEFEAYITAA
;
A
#
# COMPACT_ATOMS: atom_id res chain seq x y z
N MET A 1 -17.91 11.80 22.76
CA MET A 1 -17.07 11.95 21.57
C MET A 1 -17.75 11.39 20.35
N PRO A 2 -18.01 12.21 19.38
CA PRO A 2 -18.73 11.74 18.20
C PRO A 2 -17.91 10.71 17.42
N GLU A 3 -18.55 9.61 17.10
CA GLU A 3 -17.94 8.58 16.27
C GLU A 3 -17.66 9.07 14.86
N HIS A 4 -18.40 10.09 14.41
CA HIS A 4 -18.20 10.72 13.11
C HIS A 4 -16.80 11.26 12.93
N GLU A 5 -16.27 11.91 13.95
CA GLU A 5 -14.94 12.50 13.86
C GLU A 5 -13.87 11.44 13.69
N ASP A 6 -14.02 10.33 14.41
CA ASP A 6 -13.06 9.23 14.29
C ASP A 6 -13.11 8.61 12.89
N ALA A 7 -14.32 8.45 12.33
CA ALA A 7 -14.47 7.92 10.98
C ALA A 7 -13.86 8.85 9.94
N GLU A 8 -14.07 10.17 10.08
CA GLU A 8 -13.48 11.14 9.17
C GLU A 8 -11.97 11.18 9.27
N VAL A 9 -11.44 11.18 10.50
CA VAL A 9 -10.00 11.15 10.71
C VAL A 9 -9.39 9.90 10.07
N THR A 10 -10.04 8.76 10.23
CA THR A 10 -9.57 7.51 9.62
C THR A 10 -9.55 7.63 8.10
N LYS A 11 -10.61 8.15 7.49
CA LYS A 11 -10.67 8.32 6.03
C LYS A 11 -9.56 9.24 5.53
N GLN A 12 -9.35 10.37 6.19
CA GLN A 12 -8.32 11.32 5.81
C GLN A 12 -6.93 10.74 5.97
N THR A 13 -6.71 10.01 7.05
CA THR A 13 -5.43 9.38 7.31
C THR A 13 -5.12 8.32 6.26
N VAL A 14 -6.10 7.48 5.91
CA VAL A 14 -5.92 6.46 4.88
C VAL A 14 -5.69 7.11 3.52
N LYS A 15 -6.42 8.16 3.19
CA LYS A 15 -6.24 8.89 1.95
C LYS A 15 -4.85 9.49 1.86
N HIS A 16 -4.37 10.08 2.94
CA HIS A 16 -3.02 10.63 3.01
C HIS A 16 -1.98 9.53 2.84
N LEU A 17 -2.21 8.38 3.48
CA LEU A 17 -1.34 7.22 3.37
C LEU A 17 -1.24 6.76 1.91
N HIS A 18 -2.35 6.69 1.19
CA HIS A 18 -2.34 6.34 -0.23
C HIS A 18 -1.47 7.31 -1.03
N THR A 19 -1.64 8.61 -0.79
CA THR A 19 -0.86 9.62 -1.48
C THR A 19 0.63 9.45 -1.24
N GLU A 20 1.01 9.24 0.01
CA GLU A 20 2.41 9.06 0.39
C GLU A 20 3.00 7.79 -0.21
N VAL A 21 2.28 6.68 -0.12
CA VAL A 21 2.77 5.40 -0.65
C VAL A 21 2.97 5.49 -2.16
N LYS A 22 1.97 5.99 -2.88
CA LYS A 22 2.07 6.12 -4.33
C LYS A 22 3.25 7.01 -4.74
N SER A 23 3.36 8.16 -4.10
CA SER A 23 4.42 9.11 -4.41
C SER A 23 5.79 8.51 -4.19
N ARG A 24 6.00 7.88 -3.04
CA ARG A 24 7.30 7.32 -2.71
C ARG A 24 7.67 6.14 -3.58
N VAL A 25 6.72 5.27 -3.87
CA VAL A 25 6.98 4.12 -4.74
C VAL A 25 7.27 4.60 -6.17
N LEU A 26 6.53 5.57 -6.67
CA LEU A 26 6.80 6.14 -8.00
C LEU A 26 8.19 6.74 -8.08
N GLN A 27 8.62 7.44 -7.03
CA GLN A 27 9.97 8.00 -6.99
C GLN A 27 11.03 6.90 -7.02
N LEU A 28 10.83 5.83 -6.26
CA LEU A 28 11.79 4.73 -6.22
C LEU A 28 11.83 3.95 -7.53
N SER A 29 10.69 3.77 -8.16
CA SER A 29 10.60 3.03 -9.42
C SER A 29 10.88 3.89 -10.65
N ARG A 30 10.92 5.20 -10.49
CA ARG A 30 11.16 6.16 -11.59
C ARG A 30 10.23 5.91 -12.78
N ASN A 31 8.98 5.52 -12.50
CA ASN A 31 7.99 5.19 -13.51
C ASN A 31 8.43 4.03 -14.42
N ASP A 32 9.36 3.22 -13.97
CA ASP A 32 9.86 2.07 -14.72
C ASP A 32 9.18 0.80 -14.20
N PRO A 33 8.39 0.09 -15.04
CA PRO A 33 7.71 -1.13 -14.60
C PRO A 33 8.67 -2.20 -14.10
N ALA A 34 9.87 -2.29 -14.66
CA ALA A 34 10.86 -3.26 -14.21
C ALA A 34 11.32 -2.97 -12.79
N LEU A 35 11.55 -1.70 -12.47
CA LEU A 35 11.91 -1.30 -11.12
C LEU A 35 10.76 -1.49 -10.14
N LEU A 36 9.54 -1.22 -10.60
CA LEU A 36 8.35 -1.46 -9.78
C LEU A 36 8.22 -2.93 -9.43
N ARG A 37 8.45 -3.82 -10.40
CA ARG A 37 8.45 -5.27 -10.17
C ARG A 37 9.52 -5.67 -9.16
N LYS A 38 10.69 -5.06 -9.27
CA LYS A 38 11.79 -5.33 -8.33
C LYS A 38 11.38 -4.95 -6.91
N ILE A 39 10.77 -3.80 -6.73
CA ILE A 39 10.28 -3.36 -5.42
C ILE A 39 9.27 -4.36 -4.89
N PHE A 40 8.32 -4.77 -5.71
CA PHE A 40 7.32 -5.75 -5.33
C PHE A 40 7.99 -7.05 -4.86
N ASN A 41 8.93 -7.56 -5.65
CA ASN A 41 9.61 -8.81 -5.32
C ASN A 41 10.43 -8.70 -4.04
N ASP A 42 11.03 -7.54 -3.78
CA ASP A 42 11.81 -7.33 -2.56
C ASP A 42 10.96 -7.47 -1.31
N PHE A 43 9.66 -7.18 -1.39
CA PHE A 43 8.76 -7.29 -0.25
C PHE A 43 7.94 -8.57 -0.26
N ASP A 44 7.98 -9.34 -1.33
CA ASP A 44 7.32 -10.64 -1.42
C ASP A 44 8.22 -11.70 -0.80
N LEU A 45 8.27 -11.70 0.53
CA LEU A 45 9.24 -12.50 1.28
C LEU A 45 9.05 -14.01 1.13
N ASN A 46 7.82 -14.44 0.89
CA ASN A 46 7.53 -15.88 0.77
C ASN A 46 7.48 -16.35 -0.68
N GLY A 47 7.73 -15.47 -1.64
CA GLY A 47 7.75 -15.84 -3.05
C GLY A 47 6.41 -16.25 -3.63
N SER A 48 5.31 -15.79 -3.03
CA SER A 48 3.96 -16.15 -3.45
C SER A 48 3.47 -15.35 -4.66
N GLU A 49 4.25 -14.36 -5.10
CA GLU A 49 3.90 -13.41 -6.15
C GLU A 49 2.72 -12.51 -5.77
N SER A 50 2.49 -12.36 -4.48
CA SER A 50 1.49 -11.44 -3.93
C SER A 50 1.99 -10.92 -2.59
N LEU A 51 1.47 -9.76 -2.18
CA LEU A 51 1.85 -9.13 -0.92
C LEU A 51 0.73 -9.28 0.10
N THR A 52 1.05 -9.90 1.22
CA THR A 52 0.13 -9.99 2.36
C THR A 52 0.13 -8.68 3.13
N ILE A 53 -0.78 -8.56 4.09
CA ILE A 53 -0.84 -7.35 4.91
C ILE A 53 0.46 -7.15 5.70
N ASP A 54 1.11 -8.23 6.14
CA ASP A 54 2.39 -8.11 6.85
C ASP A 54 3.49 -7.61 5.92
N GLU A 55 3.51 -8.08 4.69
CA GLU A 55 4.49 -7.62 3.70
C GLU A 55 4.24 -6.17 3.30
N ILE A 56 2.98 -5.76 3.18
CA ILE A 56 2.63 -4.36 2.93
C ILE A 56 3.03 -3.48 4.12
N THR A 57 2.86 -3.98 5.34
CA THR A 57 3.30 -3.25 6.54
C THR A 57 4.81 -2.99 6.48
N ASN A 58 5.57 -4.01 6.07
CA ASN A 58 7.02 -3.85 5.89
C ASN A 58 7.36 -2.83 4.80
N LEU A 59 6.61 -2.83 3.70
CA LEU A 59 6.80 -1.86 2.64
C LEU A 59 6.61 -0.44 3.16
N ILE A 60 5.52 -0.21 3.87
CA ILE A 60 5.22 1.11 4.42
C ILE A 60 6.33 1.56 5.39
N ALA A 61 6.81 0.64 6.22
CA ALA A 61 7.90 0.93 7.15
C ALA A 61 9.18 1.28 6.40
N LYS A 62 9.48 0.57 5.32
CA LYS A 62 10.66 0.84 4.50
C LYS A 62 10.60 2.19 3.83
N LEU A 63 9.42 2.63 3.46
CA LEU A 63 9.20 3.95 2.87
C LEU A 63 9.32 5.05 3.91
N ARG A 64 9.54 4.69 5.17
CA ARG A 64 9.64 5.63 6.29
C ARG A 64 8.37 6.44 6.49
N ILE A 65 7.25 5.82 6.22
CA ILE A 65 5.94 6.41 6.46
C ILE A 65 5.51 6.01 7.86
N SER A 66 5.29 6.99 8.71
CA SER A 66 4.86 6.74 10.08
C SER A 66 3.34 6.69 10.13
N VAL A 67 2.79 5.51 10.36
CA VAL A 67 1.34 5.34 10.43
C VAL A 67 1.02 4.22 11.43
N GLU A 68 -0.09 4.36 12.14
CA GLU A 68 -0.52 3.34 13.06
C GLU A 68 -1.04 2.12 12.30
N ARG A 69 -0.79 0.94 12.87
CA ARG A 69 -1.18 -0.31 12.24
C ARG A 69 -2.68 -0.39 11.94
N LYS A 70 -3.50 0.23 12.76
CA LYS A 70 -4.95 0.22 12.56
C LYS A 70 -5.40 0.87 11.25
N PHE A 71 -4.53 1.71 10.64
CA PHE A 71 -4.84 2.34 9.37
C PHE A 71 -4.35 1.52 8.19
N ILE A 72 -3.45 0.56 8.42
CA ILE A 72 -2.90 -0.27 7.34
C ILE A 72 -3.97 -1.22 6.81
N TYR A 73 -4.80 -1.77 7.66
CA TYR A 73 -5.85 -2.70 7.23
C TYR A 73 -6.83 -2.07 6.24
N PRO A 74 -7.44 -0.91 6.54
CA PRO A 74 -8.32 -0.26 5.55
C PRO A 74 -7.58 0.15 4.29
N PHE A 75 -6.32 0.56 4.40
CA PHE A 75 -5.48 0.86 3.25
C PHE A 75 -5.33 -0.39 2.36
N PHE A 76 -4.97 -1.51 2.97
CA PHE A 76 -4.78 -2.77 2.27
C PHE A 76 -6.07 -3.20 1.54
N LYS A 77 -7.21 -3.06 2.18
CA LYS A 77 -8.49 -3.44 1.59
C LYS A 77 -8.82 -2.68 0.31
N ILE A 78 -8.38 -1.43 0.23
CA ILE A 78 -8.61 -0.63 -0.96
C ILE A 78 -7.70 -1.08 -2.10
N VAL A 79 -6.45 -1.41 -1.79
CA VAL A 79 -5.48 -1.86 -2.81
C VAL A 79 -5.83 -3.27 -3.30
N ASP A 80 -6.29 -4.13 -2.39
CA ASP A 80 -6.71 -5.50 -2.73
C ASP A 80 -8.10 -5.48 -3.38
N ALA A 81 -8.16 -5.05 -4.62
CA ALA A 81 -9.41 -4.77 -5.32
C ALA A 81 -10.31 -6.01 -5.46
N ASN A 82 -9.72 -7.18 -5.65
CA ASN A 82 -10.48 -8.42 -5.80
C ASN A 82 -10.76 -9.13 -4.47
N ASN A 83 -10.29 -8.53 -3.37
CA ASN A 83 -10.56 -9.03 -2.02
C ASN A 83 -10.05 -10.47 -1.80
N SER A 84 -8.90 -10.77 -2.40
CA SER A 84 -8.30 -12.11 -2.32
C SER A 84 -7.52 -12.35 -1.03
N GLY A 85 -7.26 -11.29 -0.27
CA GLY A 85 -6.45 -11.37 0.95
C GLY A 85 -4.98 -11.11 0.72
N ALA A 86 -4.58 -10.87 -0.52
CA ALA A 86 -3.21 -10.51 -0.87
C ALA A 86 -3.22 -9.63 -2.12
N ILE A 87 -2.23 -8.75 -2.23
CA ILE A 87 -2.13 -7.83 -3.36
C ILE A 87 -1.22 -8.47 -4.41
N GLU A 88 -1.78 -8.77 -5.57
CA GLU A 88 -1.01 -9.28 -6.69
C GLU A 88 -0.30 -8.14 -7.40
N PHE A 89 0.73 -8.47 -8.18
CA PHE A 89 1.52 -7.43 -8.85
C PHE A 89 0.66 -6.56 -9.76
N GLU A 90 -0.29 -7.14 -10.46
CA GLU A 90 -1.18 -6.38 -11.34
C GLU A 90 -1.99 -5.35 -10.56
N GLU A 91 -2.49 -5.74 -9.39
CA GLU A 91 -3.20 -4.81 -8.52
C GLU A 91 -2.29 -3.72 -7.98
N PHE A 92 -1.07 -4.10 -7.61
CA PHE A 92 -0.08 -3.17 -7.10
C PHE A 92 0.31 -2.16 -8.18
N GLU A 93 0.61 -2.66 -9.39
CA GLU A 93 0.97 -1.80 -10.51
C GLU A 93 -0.17 -0.84 -10.86
N ALA A 94 -1.37 -1.35 -10.98
CA ALA A 94 -2.54 -0.54 -11.29
C ALA A 94 -2.76 0.53 -10.22
N TYR A 95 -2.59 0.16 -8.96
CA TYR A 95 -2.75 1.09 -7.85
C TYR A 95 -1.70 2.20 -7.89
N ILE A 96 -0.44 1.84 -8.10
CA ILE A 96 0.66 2.82 -8.08
C ILE A 96 0.60 3.76 -9.29
N THR A 97 0.22 3.24 -10.45
CA THR A 97 0.19 4.02 -11.70
C THR A 97 -1.13 4.75 -11.93
N ALA A 98 -2.14 4.48 -11.12
CA ALA A 98 -3.42 5.18 -11.22
C ALA A 98 -3.22 6.66 -10.90
N ALA A 99 -3.66 7.51 -11.78
CA ALA A 99 -3.55 8.95 -11.61
C ALA A 99 -4.58 9.50 -10.64
#